data_cec90630905ee3e809855e4ec99fba62
#
_entry.id   cec90630905ee3e809855e4ec99fba62
#
_cell.length_a   1.000
_cell.length_b   1.000
_cell.length_c   1.000
_cell.angle_alpha   90.00
_cell.angle_beta   90.00
_cell.angle_gamma   90.00
#
_symmetry.space_group_name_H-M   'P 1'
#
loop_
_entity.id
_entity.type
_entity.pdbx_description
1 polymer ?
#
loop_
_entity_poly.entity_id
_entity_poly.type
_entity_poly.pdbx_seq_one_letter_code
_entity_poly.pdbx_strand_id
1 'polypeptide(L)'
;LFEPVNIDGVTIRNRIALSPMVTNFATPDGYPTDEYIAYIARRARHVGLIITEYTYIDRIDSRGSPNQLGIYSDELIPKLNRLVSVVHGNGARIFIQLVHAGRKTRRNIIWGNTPIAPSKIPLFEDIREMTEEDIERVINEFAEAARRAERAGFDGIEIHGAHGYLVAQFLSPATNKRRDKYGNGVVFLSELLKAVRTAVSIPVGLRISATEFDPSGLTPQRVHEIVKEVEPLLSYVHISAGRDGPLGSSMPFYYKRPAFIEEARIVREGLRIPMFLVGSVVTLDDAEKVLDTADVVVIGRQLLADPDWPIKVKLGLPIRPCIRCNQSCRGFMTREVRCDVNPELGWEILPPLPRVTGQVRVIGGGVMGLEVARVLASVGLEVELYEKEDRLGGQLNW
;
A
#
# COMPACT_ATOMS: atom_id res chain seq x y z
N LEU A 1 8.81 7.65 -16.91
CA LEU A 1 7.72 6.98 -16.20
C LEU A 1 7.31 5.66 -16.87
N PHE A 2 7.27 5.58 -18.21
CA PHE A 2 6.78 4.42 -18.99
C PHE A 2 7.88 3.47 -19.47
N GLU A 3 9.14 3.76 -19.14
CA GLU A 3 10.27 2.88 -19.41
C GLU A 3 10.33 1.73 -18.40
N PRO A 4 10.76 0.53 -18.82
CA PRO A 4 10.95 -0.58 -17.90
C PRO A 4 12.09 -0.31 -16.91
N VAL A 5 12.05 -1.00 -15.78
CA VAL A 5 13.13 -1.00 -14.78
C VAL A 5 13.34 -2.41 -14.22
N ASN A 6 14.59 -2.77 -13.95
CA ASN A 6 14.93 -4.05 -13.34
C ASN A 6 15.14 -3.89 -11.83
N ILE A 7 14.54 -4.81 -11.07
CA ILE A 7 14.65 -4.88 -9.61
C ILE A 7 15.21 -6.28 -9.28
N ASP A 8 16.52 -6.36 -9.13
CA ASP A 8 17.23 -7.59 -8.76
C ASP A 8 16.79 -8.81 -9.60
N GLY A 9 16.84 -8.67 -10.94
CA GLY A 9 16.45 -9.71 -11.89
C GLY A 9 14.98 -9.69 -12.34
N VAL A 10 14.09 -9.01 -11.62
CA VAL A 10 12.69 -8.85 -12.01
C VAL A 10 12.48 -7.57 -12.81
N THR A 11 12.13 -7.70 -14.08
CA THR A 11 11.80 -6.55 -14.94
C THR A 11 10.33 -6.19 -14.80
N ILE A 12 10.05 -4.95 -14.38
CA ILE A 12 8.72 -4.34 -14.41
C ILE A 12 8.59 -3.45 -15.64
N ARG A 13 7.45 -3.52 -16.34
CA ARG A 13 7.24 -2.92 -17.68
C ARG A 13 7.20 -1.39 -17.72
N ASN A 14 7.00 -0.74 -16.58
CA ASN A 14 7.05 0.70 -16.40
C ASN A 14 7.35 1.05 -14.93
N ARG A 15 7.71 2.28 -14.66
CA ARG A 15 8.12 2.77 -13.33
C ARG A 15 6.94 3.16 -12.42
N ILE A 16 5.78 2.53 -12.59
CA ILE A 16 4.58 2.80 -11.80
C ILE A 16 4.22 1.57 -10.99
N ALA A 17 4.15 1.72 -9.66
CA ALA A 17 3.71 0.67 -8.75
C ALA A 17 2.41 1.05 -8.02
N LEU A 18 1.50 0.08 -7.83
CA LEU A 18 0.39 0.23 -6.89
C LEU A 18 0.93 0.15 -5.46
N SER A 19 0.63 1.18 -4.65
CA SER A 19 0.98 1.21 -3.23
C SER A 19 0.22 0.13 -2.44
N PRO A 20 0.87 -0.53 -1.47
CA PRO A 20 0.19 -1.40 -0.53
C PRO A 20 -0.82 -0.59 0.32
N MET A 21 -2.09 -0.90 0.15
CA MET A 21 -3.21 -0.26 0.86
C MET A 21 -4.20 -1.32 1.29
N VAL A 22 -4.48 -1.42 2.59
CA VAL A 22 -5.45 -2.38 3.08
C VAL A 22 -6.85 -2.04 2.57
N THR A 23 -7.53 -3.05 2.04
CA THR A 23 -8.84 -2.92 1.41
C THR A 23 -9.97 -3.45 2.27
N ASN A 24 -9.67 -4.39 3.17
CA ASN A 24 -10.65 -5.25 3.86
C ASN A 24 -11.55 -6.05 2.90
N PHE A 25 -11.05 -6.39 1.71
CA PHE A 25 -11.73 -7.28 0.76
C PHE A 25 -11.33 -8.75 0.90
N ALA A 26 -10.39 -9.10 1.78
CA ALA A 26 -10.13 -10.50 2.10
C ALA A 26 -11.23 -11.08 3.00
N THR A 27 -11.25 -12.41 3.13
CA THR A 27 -12.12 -13.07 4.11
C THR A 27 -11.67 -12.79 5.54
N PRO A 28 -12.53 -13.03 6.55
CA PRO A 28 -12.10 -12.96 7.96
C PRO A 28 -10.88 -13.84 8.30
N ASP A 29 -10.62 -14.89 7.54
CA ASP A 29 -9.45 -15.79 7.67
C ASP A 29 -8.30 -15.42 6.72
N GLY A 30 -8.35 -14.27 6.05
CA GLY A 30 -7.25 -13.73 5.24
C GLY A 30 -7.12 -14.29 3.83
N TYR A 31 -8.09 -15.06 3.33
CA TYR A 31 -8.09 -15.51 1.94
C TYR A 31 -8.46 -14.36 0.99
N PRO A 32 -7.77 -14.19 -0.15
CA PRO A 32 -8.19 -13.24 -1.16
C PRO A 32 -9.54 -13.65 -1.75
N THR A 33 -10.51 -12.75 -1.73
CA THR A 33 -11.84 -12.93 -2.36
C THR A 33 -11.79 -12.62 -3.85
N ASP A 34 -12.86 -12.92 -4.57
CA ASP A 34 -12.98 -12.54 -5.98
C ASP A 34 -13.06 -11.02 -6.15
N GLU A 35 -13.63 -10.30 -5.18
CA GLU A 35 -13.64 -8.83 -5.12
C GLU A 35 -12.20 -8.27 -5.00
N TYR A 36 -11.40 -8.84 -4.10
CA TYR A 36 -9.99 -8.45 -3.96
C TYR A 36 -9.22 -8.70 -5.25
N ILE A 37 -9.39 -9.87 -5.87
CA ILE A 37 -8.73 -10.22 -7.13
C ILE A 37 -9.17 -9.28 -8.25
N ALA A 38 -10.45 -8.95 -8.36
CA ALA A 38 -10.96 -8.02 -9.37
C ALA A 38 -10.41 -6.59 -9.16
N TYR A 39 -10.37 -6.12 -7.90
CA TYR A 39 -9.77 -4.84 -7.52
C TYR A 39 -8.31 -4.76 -7.97
N ILE A 40 -7.50 -5.79 -7.72
CA ILE A 40 -6.09 -5.85 -8.12
C ILE A 40 -5.96 -5.97 -9.64
N ALA A 41 -6.73 -6.85 -10.28
CA ALA A 41 -6.72 -7.05 -11.73
C ALA A 41 -6.98 -5.76 -12.51
N ARG A 42 -7.93 -4.94 -12.04
CA ARG A 42 -8.28 -3.66 -12.67
C ARG A 42 -7.09 -2.70 -12.72
N ARG A 43 -6.26 -2.69 -11.68
CA ARG A 43 -5.07 -1.83 -11.59
C ARG A 43 -3.85 -2.43 -12.29
N ALA A 44 -3.72 -3.76 -12.26
CA ALA A 44 -2.63 -4.48 -12.91
C ALA A 44 -2.54 -4.25 -14.44
N ARG A 45 -3.65 -3.82 -15.09
CA ARG A 45 -3.69 -3.56 -16.54
C ARG A 45 -2.68 -2.50 -16.99
N HIS A 46 -2.36 -1.52 -16.15
CA HIS A 46 -1.61 -0.34 -16.58
C HIS A 46 -0.37 -0.03 -15.76
N VAL A 47 -0.22 -0.59 -14.55
CA VAL A 47 0.99 -0.44 -13.73
C VAL A 47 2.03 -1.52 -14.08
N GLY A 48 3.30 -1.26 -13.77
CA GLY A 48 4.38 -2.24 -13.91
C GLY A 48 4.43 -3.22 -12.75
N LEU A 49 4.07 -2.76 -11.55
CA LEU A 49 4.15 -3.52 -10.32
C LEU A 49 2.90 -3.34 -9.46
N ILE A 50 2.42 -4.44 -8.91
CA ILE A 50 1.47 -4.47 -7.79
C ILE A 50 2.26 -4.80 -6.53
N ILE A 51 2.12 -3.97 -5.47
CA ILE A 51 2.51 -4.38 -4.12
C ILE A 51 1.20 -4.64 -3.36
N THR A 52 1.00 -5.87 -2.86
CA THR A 52 -0.23 -6.23 -2.15
C THR A 52 -0.43 -5.35 -0.92
N GLU A 53 -1.67 -5.26 -0.42
CA GLU A 53 -1.88 -4.71 0.92
C GLU A 53 -0.99 -5.45 1.94
N TYR A 54 -0.70 -4.80 3.08
CA TYR A 54 0.09 -5.44 4.12
C TYR A 54 -0.57 -6.76 4.57
N THR A 55 0.19 -7.86 4.47
CA THR A 55 -0.28 -9.24 4.61
C THR A 55 0.24 -9.81 5.92
N TYR A 56 -0.66 -10.28 6.81
CA TYR A 56 -0.25 -10.78 8.12
C TYR A 56 0.35 -12.20 8.04
N ILE A 57 1.37 -12.44 8.88
CA ILE A 57 2.28 -13.60 8.78
C ILE A 57 1.90 -14.76 9.70
N ASP A 58 1.15 -14.53 10.78
CA ASP A 58 0.71 -15.56 11.74
C ASP A 58 -0.71 -15.31 12.23
N ARG A 59 -1.36 -16.32 12.83
CA ARG A 59 -2.69 -16.24 13.45
C ARG A 59 -2.65 -15.98 14.95
N ILE A 60 -1.52 -15.54 15.50
CA ILE A 60 -1.39 -15.28 16.94
C ILE A 60 -1.64 -13.78 17.20
N ASP A 61 -0.79 -12.92 16.64
CA ASP A 61 -0.77 -11.50 17.02
C ASP A 61 -0.34 -10.53 15.90
N SER A 62 -0.12 -11.04 14.67
CA SER A 62 0.42 -10.19 13.57
C SER A 62 -0.62 -9.37 12.82
N ARG A 63 -1.92 -9.68 12.94
CA ARG A 63 -3.00 -9.07 12.16
C ARG A 63 -3.34 -7.65 12.64
N GLY A 64 -3.57 -6.72 11.69
CA GLY A 64 -3.85 -5.30 11.98
C GLY A 64 -5.24 -4.80 11.56
N SER A 65 -6.01 -5.59 10.78
CA SER A 65 -7.34 -5.19 10.29
C SER A 65 -8.28 -6.40 10.16
N PRO A 66 -9.60 -6.22 10.24
CA PRO A 66 -10.56 -7.34 10.32
C PRO A 66 -10.54 -8.31 9.14
N ASN A 67 -10.46 -7.80 7.91
CA ASN A 67 -10.47 -8.59 6.68
C ASN A 67 -9.19 -8.33 5.87
N GLN A 68 -8.05 -8.35 6.55
CA GLN A 68 -6.72 -8.21 5.99
C GLN A 68 -6.28 -9.50 5.31
N LEU A 69 -5.56 -9.38 4.20
CA LEU A 69 -4.91 -10.51 3.51
C LEU A 69 -3.91 -11.21 4.44
N GLY A 70 -3.88 -12.54 4.42
CA GLY A 70 -2.99 -13.38 5.23
C GLY A 70 -2.11 -14.31 4.40
N ILE A 71 -1.00 -14.79 5.03
CA ILE A 71 -0.10 -15.79 4.45
C ILE A 71 0.49 -16.73 5.54
N TYR A 72 -0.24 -16.93 6.59
CA TYR A 72 0.17 -17.67 7.79
C TYR A 72 0.17 -19.20 7.66
N SER A 73 -0.43 -19.75 6.61
CA SER A 73 -0.57 -21.19 6.38
C SER A 73 -0.41 -21.54 4.90
N ASP A 74 0.06 -22.76 4.63
CA ASP A 74 0.17 -23.31 3.27
C ASP A 74 -1.18 -23.42 2.57
N GLU A 75 -2.29 -23.50 3.31
CA GLU A 75 -3.66 -23.54 2.77
C GLU A 75 -4.02 -22.27 1.98
N LEU A 76 -3.36 -21.13 2.23
CA LEU A 76 -3.60 -19.89 1.51
C LEU A 76 -2.91 -19.87 0.12
N ILE A 77 -1.87 -20.70 -0.08
CA ILE A 77 -1.05 -20.71 -1.29
C ILE A 77 -1.89 -20.85 -2.58
N PRO A 78 -2.87 -21.78 -2.72
CA PRO A 78 -3.63 -21.91 -3.96
C PRO A 78 -4.41 -20.67 -4.34
N LYS A 79 -5.00 -19.98 -3.36
CA LYS A 79 -5.77 -18.73 -3.59
C LYS A 79 -4.85 -17.56 -3.90
N LEU A 80 -3.70 -17.47 -3.23
CA LEU A 80 -2.67 -16.46 -3.51
C LEU A 80 -2.04 -16.68 -4.91
N ASN A 81 -1.81 -17.94 -5.31
CA ASN A 81 -1.33 -18.27 -6.67
C ASN A 81 -2.33 -17.82 -7.75
N ARG A 82 -3.66 -17.96 -7.50
CA ARG A 82 -4.69 -17.43 -8.40
C ARG A 82 -4.58 -15.91 -8.55
N LEU A 83 -4.37 -15.17 -7.44
CA LEU A 83 -4.12 -13.71 -7.47
C LEU A 83 -2.90 -13.38 -8.32
N VAL A 84 -1.79 -14.06 -8.08
CA VAL A 84 -0.54 -13.90 -8.85
C VAL A 84 -0.78 -14.14 -10.34
N SER A 85 -1.43 -15.24 -10.69
CA SER A 85 -1.73 -15.61 -12.08
C SER A 85 -2.57 -14.54 -12.79
N VAL A 86 -3.54 -13.95 -12.10
CA VAL A 86 -4.37 -12.87 -12.66
C VAL A 86 -3.55 -11.61 -12.90
N VAL A 87 -2.64 -11.25 -11.99
CA VAL A 87 -1.76 -10.08 -12.16
C VAL A 87 -0.78 -10.29 -13.33
N HIS A 88 -0.15 -11.46 -13.42
CA HIS A 88 0.73 -11.83 -14.53
C HIS A 88 -0.02 -11.84 -15.88
N GLY A 89 -1.25 -12.36 -15.91
CA GLY A 89 -2.12 -12.33 -17.10
C GLY A 89 -2.46 -10.90 -17.58
N ASN A 90 -2.36 -9.90 -16.70
CA ASN A 90 -2.48 -8.49 -17.05
C ASN A 90 -1.13 -7.81 -17.37
N GLY A 91 -0.02 -8.57 -17.37
CA GLY A 91 1.33 -8.10 -17.73
C GLY A 91 2.03 -7.28 -16.65
N ALA A 92 1.54 -7.25 -15.42
CA ALA A 92 2.22 -6.65 -14.27
C ALA A 92 2.99 -7.71 -13.47
N ARG A 93 3.98 -7.26 -12.68
CA ARG A 93 4.61 -8.05 -11.63
C ARG A 93 3.90 -7.83 -10.30
N ILE A 94 4.07 -8.76 -9.36
CA ILE A 94 3.42 -8.67 -8.05
C ILE A 94 4.39 -9.01 -6.91
N PHE A 95 4.58 -8.08 -5.99
CA PHE A 95 5.30 -8.27 -4.73
C PHE A 95 4.30 -8.35 -3.59
N ILE A 96 4.60 -9.15 -2.57
CA ILE A 96 3.78 -9.24 -1.36
C ILE A 96 4.41 -8.43 -0.24
N GLN A 97 3.62 -7.57 0.43
CA GLN A 97 4.10 -6.86 1.61
C GLN A 97 3.77 -7.66 2.88
N LEU A 98 4.80 -8.11 3.61
CA LEU A 98 4.66 -8.86 4.86
C LEU A 98 4.68 -7.92 6.06
N VAL A 99 3.79 -8.16 7.03
CA VAL A 99 3.63 -7.32 8.21
C VAL A 99 3.34 -8.12 9.48
N HIS A 100 3.81 -7.58 10.59
CA HIS A 100 3.30 -7.83 11.93
C HIS A 100 2.85 -6.51 12.53
N ALA A 101 1.59 -6.44 12.99
CA ALA A 101 0.99 -5.17 13.43
C ALA A 101 1.63 -4.61 14.72
N GLY A 102 2.19 -5.49 15.56
CA GLY A 102 2.74 -5.08 16.84
C GLY A 102 1.67 -4.42 17.72
N ARG A 103 1.99 -3.27 18.32
CA ARG A 103 1.05 -2.49 19.14
C ARG A 103 -0.09 -1.83 18.35
N LYS A 104 -0.06 -1.88 16.99
CA LYS A 104 -1.08 -1.26 16.12
C LYS A 104 -2.21 -2.24 15.78
N THR A 105 -2.58 -3.08 16.71
CA THR A 105 -3.74 -3.97 16.62
C THR A 105 -4.58 -3.89 17.88
N ARG A 106 -5.64 -4.68 17.93
CA ARG A 106 -6.55 -4.81 19.08
C ARG A 106 -6.87 -6.27 19.31
N ARG A 107 -7.20 -6.63 20.56
CA ARG A 107 -7.52 -8.01 20.95
C ARG A 107 -8.61 -8.65 20.09
N ASN A 108 -9.66 -7.89 19.75
CA ASN A 108 -10.74 -8.37 18.88
C ASN A 108 -10.30 -8.63 17.43
N ILE A 109 -9.17 -8.06 16.99
CA ILE A 109 -8.58 -8.30 15.66
C ILE A 109 -7.71 -9.56 15.68
N ILE A 110 -7.03 -9.84 16.80
CA ILE A 110 -6.09 -10.96 16.98
C ILE A 110 -6.66 -12.05 17.88
N TRP A 111 -7.93 -12.38 17.69
CA TRP A 111 -8.63 -13.52 18.31
C TRP A 111 -8.56 -13.57 19.85
N GLY A 112 -8.49 -12.41 20.49
CA GLY A 112 -8.45 -12.26 21.95
C GLY A 112 -7.05 -12.23 22.56
N ASN A 113 -6.00 -12.46 21.79
CA ASN A 113 -4.61 -12.40 22.27
C ASN A 113 -4.20 -10.97 22.67
N THR A 114 -3.15 -10.86 23.46
CA THR A 114 -2.59 -9.56 23.85
C THR A 114 -1.60 -9.08 22.78
N PRO A 115 -1.73 -7.86 22.25
CA PRO A 115 -0.74 -7.30 21.33
C PRO A 115 0.65 -7.27 21.97
N ILE A 116 1.67 -7.50 21.14
CA ILE A 116 3.09 -7.48 21.56
C ILE A 116 3.84 -6.34 20.87
N ALA A 117 4.89 -5.87 21.54
CA ALA A 117 5.76 -4.81 21.01
C ALA A 117 7.17 -4.90 21.62
N PRO A 118 8.17 -4.19 21.05
CA PRO A 118 9.52 -4.15 21.62
C PRO A 118 9.55 -3.68 23.07
N SER A 119 8.69 -2.74 23.43
CA SER A 119 8.58 -2.17 24.77
C SER A 119 7.14 -1.87 25.14
N LYS A 120 6.82 -1.86 26.44
CA LYS A 120 5.47 -1.63 26.96
C LYS A 120 5.02 -0.16 26.81
N ILE A 121 4.84 0.27 25.56
CA ILE A 121 4.34 1.61 25.20
C ILE A 121 3.01 1.42 24.45
N PRO A 122 1.84 1.46 25.12
CA PRO A 122 0.54 1.19 24.51
C PRO A 122 0.13 2.28 23.50
N LEU A 123 -0.72 1.91 22.53
CA LEU A 123 -1.33 2.82 21.57
C LEU A 123 -2.85 2.78 21.63
N PHE A 124 -3.44 1.59 21.52
CA PHE A 124 -4.90 1.40 21.54
C PHE A 124 -5.38 0.64 22.77
N GLU A 125 -4.55 -0.29 23.26
CA GLU A 125 -4.85 -1.20 24.39
C GLU A 125 -3.56 -1.49 25.14
N ASP A 126 -3.69 -2.16 26.30
CA ASP A 126 -2.53 -2.73 26.99
C ASP A 126 -1.84 -3.76 26.12
N ILE A 127 -0.52 -3.71 26.16
CA ILE A 127 0.36 -4.56 25.37
C ILE A 127 1.35 -5.30 26.28
N ARG A 128 1.88 -6.40 25.77
CA ARG A 128 2.98 -7.13 26.41
C ARG A 128 4.30 -6.79 25.68
N GLU A 129 5.36 -6.59 26.47
CA GLU A 129 6.72 -6.51 25.92
C GLU A 129 7.14 -7.89 25.41
N MET A 130 7.79 -7.94 24.24
CA MET A 130 8.29 -9.17 23.63
C MET A 130 9.45 -9.75 24.41
N THR A 131 9.42 -11.07 24.65
CA THR A 131 10.59 -11.84 25.10
C THR A 131 11.52 -12.11 23.91
N GLU A 132 12.71 -12.69 24.17
CA GLU A 132 13.61 -13.11 23.08
C GLU A 132 12.97 -14.23 22.24
N GLU A 133 12.24 -15.16 22.90
CA GLU A 133 11.51 -16.23 22.22
C GLU A 133 10.40 -15.68 21.30
N ASP A 134 9.69 -14.62 21.72
CA ASP A 134 8.73 -13.93 20.84
C ASP A 134 9.41 -13.36 19.61
N ILE A 135 10.59 -12.75 19.78
CA ILE A 135 11.36 -12.16 18.69
C ILE A 135 11.82 -13.24 17.72
N GLU A 136 12.38 -14.34 18.21
CA GLU A 136 12.79 -15.48 17.39
C GLU A 136 11.59 -16.09 16.63
N ARG A 137 10.46 -16.28 17.32
CA ARG A 137 9.21 -16.75 16.67
C ARG A 137 8.81 -15.84 15.53
N VAL A 138 8.74 -14.53 15.76
CA VAL A 138 8.32 -13.57 14.74
C VAL A 138 9.28 -13.54 13.55
N ILE A 139 10.60 -13.61 13.77
CA ILE A 139 11.59 -13.70 12.68
C ILE A 139 11.34 -14.96 11.84
N ASN A 140 11.09 -16.10 12.48
CA ASN A 140 10.79 -17.35 11.80
C ASN A 140 9.48 -17.28 11.02
N GLU A 141 8.42 -16.66 11.55
CA GLU A 141 7.15 -16.48 10.87
C GLU A 141 7.28 -15.59 9.62
N PHE A 142 8.12 -14.54 9.65
CA PHE A 142 8.45 -13.77 8.44
C PHE A 142 9.14 -14.63 7.39
N ALA A 143 10.10 -15.48 7.77
CA ALA A 143 10.79 -16.37 6.85
C ALA A 143 9.85 -17.42 6.24
N GLU A 144 8.96 -18.02 7.05
CA GLU A 144 7.96 -18.98 6.57
C GLU A 144 6.92 -18.32 5.66
N ALA A 145 6.46 -17.10 5.99
CA ALA A 145 5.59 -16.31 5.14
C ALA A 145 6.26 -16.01 3.78
N ALA A 146 7.55 -15.69 3.79
CA ALA A 146 8.35 -15.48 2.57
C ALA A 146 8.42 -16.74 1.70
N ARG A 147 8.68 -17.93 2.29
CA ARG A 147 8.66 -19.22 1.55
C ARG A 147 7.31 -19.48 0.91
N ARG A 148 6.21 -19.23 1.64
CA ARG A 148 4.85 -19.38 1.10
C ARG A 148 4.61 -18.43 -0.06
N ALA A 149 5.11 -17.19 0.03
CA ALA A 149 5.01 -16.20 -1.04
C ALA A 149 5.72 -16.66 -2.32
N GLU A 150 6.96 -17.12 -2.22
CA GLU A 150 7.70 -17.67 -3.37
C GLU A 150 6.99 -18.88 -3.96
N ARG A 151 6.49 -19.83 -3.13
CA ARG A 151 5.69 -20.98 -3.59
C ARG A 151 4.36 -20.60 -4.23
N ALA A 152 3.76 -19.48 -3.81
CA ALA A 152 2.55 -18.94 -4.44
C ALA A 152 2.85 -18.22 -5.76
N GLY A 153 4.13 -18.01 -6.11
CA GLY A 153 4.58 -17.42 -7.37
C GLY A 153 4.72 -15.90 -7.37
N PHE A 154 4.77 -15.26 -6.19
CA PHE A 154 5.09 -13.84 -6.11
C PHE A 154 6.48 -13.56 -6.67
N ASP A 155 6.62 -12.42 -7.36
CA ASP A 155 7.88 -11.99 -7.99
C ASP A 155 8.86 -11.35 -6.99
N GLY A 156 8.40 -11.00 -5.77
CA GLY A 156 9.23 -10.39 -4.73
C GLY A 156 8.47 -10.17 -3.42
N ILE A 157 9.22 -9.75 -2.41
CA ILE A 157 8.74 -9.54 -1.05
C ILE A 157 9.08 -8.11 -0.61
N GLU A 158 8.17 -7.47 0.11
CA GLU A 158 8.41 -6.22 0.79
C GLU A 158 8.20 -6.40 2.30
N ILE A 159 9.23 -6.13 3.09
CA ILE A 159 9.11 -6.09 4.55
C ILE A 159 8.55 -4.73 4.97
N HIS A 160 7.45 -4.75 5.73
CA HIS A 160 6.81 -3.52 6.19
C HIS A 160 7.49 -2.96 7.44
N GLY A 161 8.49 -2.09 7.24
CA GLY A 161 9.24 -1.38 8.28
C GLY A 161 8.83 0.08 8.47
N ALA A 162 7.58 0.44 8.15
CA ALA A 162 7.07 1.81 8.21
C ALA A 162 5.82 1.94 9.07
N HIS A 163 5.32 3.17 9.23
CA HIS A 163 4.01 3.53 9.79
C HIS A 163 3.73 3.02 11.20
N GLY A 164 4.78 2.77 12.00
CA GLY A 164 4.65 2.33 13.40
C GLY A 164 4.14 0.89 13.56
N TYR A 165 4.27 0.00 12.55
CA TYR A 165 4.10 -1.43 12.69
C TYR A 165 5.34 -2.06 13.33
N LEU A 166 5.35 -3.36 13.63
CA LEU A 166 6.32 -3.97 14.51
C LEU A 166 7.78 -3.67 14.16
N VAL A 167 8.17 -3.82 12.89
CA VAL A 167 9.55 -3.54 12.45
C VAL A 167 9.91 -2.07 12.70
N ALA A 168 9.00 -1.14 12.36
CA ALA A 168 9.19 0.28 12.66
C ALA A 168 9.24 0.56 14.17
N GLN A 169 8.49 -0.21 14.99
CA GLN A 169 8.53 -0.07 16.44
C GLN A 169 9.90 -0.44 17.02
N PHE A 170 10.59 -1.42 16.45
CA PHE A 170 11.98 -1.74 16.83
C PHE A 170 12.95 -0.65 16.41
N LEU A 171 12.80 -0.08 15.22
CA LEU A 171 13.70 0.93 14.66
C LEU A 171 13.57 2.29 15.34
N SER A 172 12.38 2.64 15.81
CA SER A 172 12.08 3.97 16.36
C SER A 172 12.50 4.10 17.84
N PRO A 173 13.35 5.09 18.18
CA PRO A 173 13.70 5.36 19.56
C PRO A 173 12.50 5.83 20.40
N ALA A 174 11.42 6.26 19.77
CA ALA A 174 10.17 6.61 20.45
C ALA A 174 9.43 5.38 21.00
N THR A 175 9.61 4.21 20.40
CA THR A 175 8.84 2.99 20.71
C THR A 175 9.70 1.82 21.19
N ASN A 176 11.00 1.84 20.97
CA ASN A 176 11.94 0.84 21.46
C ASN A 176 12.74 1.40 22.64
N LYS A 177 12.50 0.87 23.84
CA LYS A 177 13.21 1.22 25.09
C LYS A 177 13.92 0.02 25.71
N ARG A 178 14.14 -1.04 24.90
CA ARG A 178 14.83 -2.25 25.36
C ARG A 178 16.29 -1.94 25.76
N ARG A 179 16.80 -2.78 26.67
CA ARG A 179 18.19 -2.68 27.17
C ARG A 179 19.05 -3.89 26.78
N ASP A 180 18.46 -4.87 26.08
CA ASP A 180 19.16 -6.01 25.49
C ASP A 180 19.71 -5.67 24.09
N LYS A 181 20.22 -6.67 23.35
CA LYS A 181 20.78 -6.48 22.00
C LYS A 181 19.77 -5.84 21.01
N TYR A 182 18.47 -6.07 21.21
CA TYR A 182 17.40 -5.54 20.38
C TYR A 182 17.00 -4.09 20.74
N GLY A 183 17.62 -3.50 21.77
CA GLY A 183 17.57 -2.05 22.00
C GLY A 183 18.19 -1.26 20.83
N ASN A 184 19.14 -1.87 20.09
CA ASN A 184 19.46 -1.46 18.74
C ASN A 184 18.52 -2.14 17.74
N GLY A 185 17.48 -1.44 17.30
CA GLY A 185 16.47 -2.00 16.40
C GLY A 185 17.00 -2.51 15.06
N VAL A 186 18.21 -2.06 14.64
CA VAL A 186 18.86 -2.55 13.41
C VAL A 186 19.29 -4.01 13.55
N VAL A 187 19.62 -4.47 14.77
CA VAL A 187 19.92 -5.89 15.04
C VAL A 187 18.70 -6.76 14.69
N PHE A 188 17.51 -6.39 15.18
CA PHE A 188 16.28 -7.10 14.84
C PHE A 188 16.02 -7.10 13.32
N LEU A 189 16.12 -5.94 12.66
CA LEU A 189 15.91 -5.81 11.22
C LEU A 189 16.91 -6.68 10.44
N SER A 190 18.19 -6.68 10.82
CA SER A 190 19.23 -7.45 10.16
C SER A 190 19.02 -8.96 10.31
N GLU A 191 18.66 -9.44 11.51
CA GLU A 191 18.35 -10.85 11.76
C GLU A 191 17.12 -11.29 10.96
N LEU A 192 16.06 -10.46 10.90
CA LEU A 192 14.85 -10.69 10.10
C LEU A 192 15.17 -10.77 8.60
N LEU A 193 15.88 -9.77 8.06
CA LEU A 193 16.25 -9.73 6.63
C LEU A 193 17.13 -10.93 6.24
N LYS A 194 18.09 -11.33 7.08
CA LYS A 194 18.92 -12.53 6.86
C LYS A 194 18.07 -13.79 6.83
N ALA A 195 17.14 -13.96 7.75
CA ALA A 195 16.25 -15.12 7.79
C ALA A 195 15.37 -15.18 6.52
N VAL A 196 14.78 -14.05 6.10
CA VAL A 196 13.98 -13.97 4.88
C VAL A 196 14.83 -14.23 3.62
N ARG A 197 16.00 -13.59 3.49
CA ARG A 197 16.91 -13.82 2.35
C ARG A 197 17.41 -15.26 2.23
N THR A 198 17.62 -15.93 3.37
CA THR A 198 17.98 -17.36 3.39
C THR A 198 16.83 -18.25 2.98
N ALA A 199 15.61 -17.82 3.18
CA ALA A 199 14.39 -18.59 2.91
C ALA A 199 13.96 -18.57 1.44
N VAL A 200 14.34 -17.53 0.66
CA VAL A 200 13.84 -17.29 -0.71
C VAL A 200 14.93 -16.80 -1.65
N SER A 201 14.71 -17.01 -2.96
CA SER A 201 15.56 -16.53 -4.05
C SER A 201 15.07 -15.26 -4.74
N ILE A 202 13.81 -14.89 -4.52
CA ILE A 202 13.18 -13.70 -5.12
C ILE A 202 13.60 -12.40 -4.42
N PRO A 203 13.49 -11.24 -5.08
CA PRO A 203 13.82 -9.93 -4.51
C PRO A 203 13.18 -9.65 -3.15
N VAL A 204 13.95 -9.08 -2.22
CA VAL A 204 13.48 -8.67 -0.89
C VAL A 204 13.74 -7.19 -0.71
N GLY A 205 12.68 -6.40 -0.50
CA GLY A 205 12.74 -4.97 -0.23
C GLY A 205 12.29 -4.61 1.17
N LEU A 206 12.62 -3.40 1.57
CA LEU A 206 12.21 -2.80 2.84
C LEU A 206 11.39 -1.54 2.58
N ARG A 207 10.15 -1.48 3.08
CA ARG A 207 9.42 -0.22 3.19
C ARG A 207 9.69 0.42 4.53
N ILE A 208 10.16 1.69 4.53
CA ILE A 208 10.53 2.42 5.73
C ILE A 208 9.96 3.84 5.73
N SER A 209 9.62 4.37 6.90
CA SER A 209 9.25 5.78 7.07
C SER A 209 10.50 6.64 7.15
N ALA A 210 10.73 7.52 6.17
CA ALA A 210 11.87 8.45 6.18
C ALA A 210 11.82 9.42 7.36
N THR A 211 10.62 9.75 7.85
CA THR A 211 10.41 10.56 9.05
C THR A 211 9.13 10.10 9.75
N GLU A 212 9.10 10.22 11.07
CA GLU A 212 7.90 9.93 11.87
C GLU A 212 7.11 11.19 12.23
N PHE A 213 7.57 12.39 11.82
CA PHE A 213 7.01 13.69 12.21
C PHE A 213 6.93 13.89 13.73
N ASP A 214 7.86 13.28 14.45
CA ASP A 214 7.97 13.31 15.90
C ASP A 214 9.47 13.48 16.25
N PRO A 215 9.84 14.51 17.03
CA PRO A 215 11.25 14.76 17.41
C PRO A 215 11.90 13.57 18.15
N SER A 216 11.09 12.73 18.82
CA SER A 216 11.58 11.53 19.52
C SER A 216 11.68 10.29 18.62
N GLY A 217 11.23 10.38 17.37
CA GLY A 217 11.17 9.28 16.42
C GLY A 217 12.31 9.26 15.40
N LEU A 218 12.08 8.55 14.29
CA LEU A 218 13.03 8.47 13.18
C LEU A 218 13.10 9.80 12.40
N THR A 219 14.33 10.19 12.08
CA THR A 219 14.67 11.31 11.16
C THR A 219 15.21 10.77 9.86
N PRO A 220 15.19 11.55 8.75
CA PRO A 220 15.74 11.11 7.47
C PRO A 220 17.22 10.69 7.55
N GLN A 221 18.03 11.36 8.34
CA GLN A 221 19.45 11.04 8.57
C GLN A 221 19.59 9.67 9.24
N ARG A 222 18.81 9.42 10.30
CA ARG A 222 18.85 8.13 10.98
C ARG A 222 18.37 7.00 10.08
N VAL A 223 17.34 7.26 9.26
CA VAL A 223 16.84 6.27 8.28
C VAL A 223 17.89 5.98 7.20
N HIS A 224 18.61 7.00 6.73
CA HIS A 224 19.75 6.81 5.83
C HIS A 224 20.79 5.84 6.43
N GLU A 225 21.23 6.07 7.68
CA GLU A 225 22.17 5.18 8.37
C GLU A 225 21.65 3.74 8.45
N ILE A 226 20.38 3.56 8.86
CA ILE A 226 19.73 2.23 8.96
C ILE A 226 19.72 1.54 7.60
N VAL A 227 19.26 2.21 6.55
CA VAL A 227 19.16 1.62 5.21
C VAL A 227 20.57 1.29 4.69
N LYS A 228 21.54 2.15 4.92
CA LYS A 228 22.94 1.94 4.51
C LYS A 228 23.55 0.68 5.17
N GLU A 229 23.26 0.44 6.45
CA GLU A 229 23.75 -0.73 7.18
C GLU A 229 23.14 -2.03 6.63
N VAL A 230 21.84 -2.03 6.26
CA VAL A 230 21.16 -3.23 5.75
C VAL A 230 21.10 -3.31 4.22
N GLU A 231 21.65 -2.33 3.49
CA GLU A 231 21.66 -2.28 2.01
C GLU A 231 22.11 -3.60 1.36
N PRO A 232 23.16 -4.30 1.86
CA PRO A 232 23.58 -5.58 1.28
C PRO A 232 22.55 -6.71 1.34
N LEU A 233 21.51 -6.56 2.17
CA LEU A 233 20.44 -7.54 2.33
C LEU A 233 19.19 -7.18 1.51
N LEU A 234 19.18 -6.03 0.83
CA LEU A 234 18.01 -5.48 0.15
C LEU A 234 18.18 -5.48 -1.37
N SER A 235 17.11 -5.79 -2.07
CA SER A 235 16.97 -5.60 -3.51
C SER A 235 16.46 -4.21 -3.88
N TYR A 236 15.74 -3.54 -2.98
CA TYR A 236 15.26 -2.16 -3.11
C TYR A 236 14.82 -1.59 -1.76
N VAL A 237 14.70 -0.27 -1.68
CA VAL A 237 14.09 0.42 -0.55
C VAL A 237 12.85 1.20 -1.00
N HIS A 238 11.75 1.14 -0.23
CA HIS A 238 10.51 1.89 -0.49
C HIS A 238 10.30 2.95 0.59
N ILE A 239 10.44 4.21 0.21
CA ILE A 239 10.33 5.34 1.11
C ILE A 239 8.88 5.78 1.26
N SER A 240 8.46 5.91 2.51
CA SER A 240 7.20 6.48 2.96
C SER A 240 7.45 7.42 4.15
N ALA A 241 6.41 7.77 4.93
CA ALA A 241 6.59 8.57 6.14
C ALA A 241 5.44 8.36 7.15
N GLY A 242 5.68 8.84 8.39
CA GLY A 242 4.73 8.83 9.49
C GLY A 242 4.77 7.57 10.35
N ARG A 243 4.20 7.71 11.56
CA ARG A 243 4.06 6.65 12.56
C ARG A 243 2.59 6.54 13.01
N ASP A 244 2.20 7.28 14.03
CA ASP A 244 0.90 7.17 14.71
C ASP A 244 0.05 8.44 14.57
N GLY A 245 0.68 9.56 14.23
CA GLY A 245 0.05 10.89 14.18
C GLY A 245 -0.85 11.13 12.95
N PRO A 246 -1.47 12.30 12.88
CA PRO A 246 -2.30 12.72 11.75
C PRO A 246 -1.50 12.87 10.45
N LEU A 247 -0.22 13.25 10.54
CA LEU A 247 0.73 13.23 9.43
C LEU A 247 1.32 11.82 9.32
N GLY A 248 0.75 11.03 8.48
CA GLY A 248 1.15 9.63 8.28
C GLY A 248 1.26 9.29 6.81
N SER A 249 1.13 8.00 6.51
CA SER A 249 1.19 7.45 5.17
C SER A 249 0.23 8.09 4.15
N SER A 250 -0.78 8.81 4.62
CA SER A 250 -1.84 9.41 3.78
C SER A 250 -1.93 10.91 4.03
N MET A 251 -1.03 11.69 3.43
CA MET A 251 -1.04 13.13 3.55
C MET A 251 -2.35 13.75 3.06
N PRO A 252 -2.98 14.65 3.83
CA PRO A 252 -4.22 15.30 3.47
C PRO A 252 -4.02 16.39 2.41
N PHE A 253 -5.14 16.98 1.93
CA PHE A 253 -5.14 17.95 0.84
C PHE A 253 -4.32 19.22 1.12
N TYR A 254 -4.24 19.66 2.39
CA TYR A 254 -3.47 20.85 2.81
C TYR A 254 -1.96 20.63 2.92
N TYR A 255 -1.47 19.40 2.73
CA TYR A 255 -0.03 19.12 2.68
C TYR A 255 0.49 19.23 1.25
N LYS A 256 1.79 19.62 1.10
CA LYS A 256 2.44 19.72 -0.22
C LYS A 256 2.38 18.40 -1.00
N ARG A 257 2.46 18.50 -2.33
CA ARG A 257 2.58 17.35 -3.23
C ARG A 257 3.62 17.62 -4.34
N PRO A 258 4.33 16.58 -4.81
CA PRO A 258 4.43 15.29 -4.13
C PRO A 258 5.04 15.45 -2.75
N ALA A 259 4.71 14.49 -1.84
CA ALA A 259 5.23 14.50 -0.47
C ALA A 259 6.54 13.72 -0.37
N PHE A 260 7.35 14.02 0.66
CA PHE A 260 8.52 13.25 1.09
C PHE A 260 9.74 13.27 0.15
N ILE A 261 9.78 14.15 -0.84
CA ILE A 261 10.92 14.22 -1.78
C ILE A 261 12.19 14.62 -1.03
N GLU A 262 12.13 15.63 -0.16
CA GLU A 262 13.31 16.11 0.57
C GLU A 262 13.86 15.03 1.52
N GLU A 263 12.96 14.36 2.23
CA GLU A 263 13.30 13.24 3.10
C GLU A 263 13.90 12.07 2.31
N ALA A 264 13.32 11.76 1.14
CA ALA A 264 13.83 10.72 0.26
C ALA A 264 15.21 11.04 -0.32
N ARG A 265 15.50 12.30 -0.66
CA ARG A 265 16.83 12.73 -1.12
C ARG A 265 17.91 12.45 -0.08
N ILE A 266 17.63 12.77 1.19
CA ILE A 266 18.57 12.50 2.28
C ILE A 266 18.82 11.00 2.41
N VAL A 267 17.74 10.18 2.38
CA VAL A 267 17.87 8.73 2.48
C VAL A 267 18.61 8.15 1.26
N ARG A 268 18.39 8.71 0.06
CA ARG A 268 18.98 8.25 -1.21
C ARG A 268 20.50 8.39 -1.26
N GLU A 269 21.09 9.27 -0.50
CA GLU A 269 22.50 9.65 -0.62
C GLU A 269 23.43 8.43 -0.55
N GLY A 270 24.18 8.17 -1.62
CA GLY A 270 25.13 7.06 -1.73
C GLY A 270 24.54 5.65 -1.71
N LEU A 271 23.22 5.46 -1.77
CA LEU A 271 22.60 4.15 -1.96
C LEU A 271 22.74 3.69 -3.41
N ARG A 272 22.99 2.38 -3.59
CA ARG A 272 23.16 1.73 -4.89
C ARG A 272 21.95 0.94 -5.35
N ILE A 273 21.07 0.55 -4.42
CA ILE A 273 19.85 -0.19 -4.71
C ILE A 273 18.75 0.73 -5.24
N PRO A 274 17.81 0.23 -6.04
CA PRO A 274 16.64 0.98 -6.48
C PRO A 274 15.84 1.55 -5.31
N MET A 275 15.35 2.79 -5.49
CA MET A 275 14.46 3.45 -4.54
C MET A 275 13.06 3.59 -5.11
N PHE A 276 12.07 3.19 -4.35
CA PHE A 276 10.65 3.44 -4.58
C PHE A 276 10.19 4.59 -3.70
N LEU A 277 9.36 5.49 -4.21
CA LEU A 277 8.85 6.60 -3.41
C LEU A 277 7.34 6.74 -3.57
N VAL A 278 6.64 6.73 -2.43
CA VAL A 278 5.21 7.05 -2.33
C VAL A 278 5.02 8.41 -1.68
N GLY A 279 4.05 9.20 -2.15
CA GLY A 279 3.76 10.47 -1.47
C GLY A 279 2.81 11.39 -2.23
N SER A 280 1.49 11.17 -2.16
CA SER A 280 0.48 12.09 -2.70
C SER A 280 0.65 12.45 -4.19
N VAL A 281 1.10 11.52 -5.00
CA VAL A 281 1.16 11.67 -6.47
C VAL A 281 -0.28 11.66 -7.03
N VAL A 282 -0.64 12.69 -7.77
CA VAL A 282 -1.96 12.88 -8.39
C VAL A 282 -1.83 13.13 -9.89
N THR A 283 -0.90 13.98 -10.31
CA THR A 283 -0.69 14.37 -11.71
C THR A 283 0.57 13.72 -12.30
N LEU A 284 0.74 13.82 -13.62
CA LEU A 284 1.97 13.41 -14.29
C LEU A 284 3.18 14.20 -13.78
N ASP A 285 3.05 15.51 -13.63
CA ASP A 285 4.09 16.39 -13.07
C ASP A 285 4.53 15.96 -11.65
N ASP A 286 3.58 15.54 -10.79
CA ASP A 286 3.94 14.96 -9.49
C ASP A 286 4.81 13.69 -9.65
N ALA A 287 4.46 12.82 -10.61
CA ALA A 287 5.18 11.58 -10.86
C ALA A 287 6.60 11.83 -11.42
N GLU A 288 6.73 12.79 -12.33
CA GLU A 288 8.02 13.19 -12.90
C GLU A 288 8.95 13.75 -11.81
N LYS A 289 8.44 14.63 -10.94
CA LYS A 289 9.19 15.14 -9.78
C LYS A 289 9.65 14.03 -8.82
N VAL A 290 8.88 12.96 -8.67
CA VAL A 290 9.30 11.78 -7.88
C VAL A 290 10.46 11.08 -8.57
N LEU A 291 10.44 10.94 -9.91
CA LEU A 291 11.51 10.27 -10.67
C LEU A 291 12.84 11.03 -10.68
N ASP A 292 12.87 12.32 -10.32
CA ASP A 292 14.13 13.06 -10.08
C ASP A 292 14.90 12.53 -8.86
N THR A 293 14.23 11.75 -7.99
CA THR A 293 14.82 11.25 -6.73
C THR A 293 14.77 9.72 -6.63
N ALA A 294 13.74 9.09 -7.17
CA ALA A 294 13.47 7.65 -7.03
C ALA A 294 13.41 6.95 -8.40
N ASP A 295 13.57 5.65 -8.41
CA ASP A 295 13.54 4.81 -9.62
C ASP A 295 12.12 4.35 -9.99
N VAL A 296 11.22 4.27 -8.99
CA VAL A 296 9.82 3.84 -9.15
C VAL A 296 8.88 4.75 -8.37
N VAL A 297 7.83 5.21 -9.05
CA VAL A 297 6.74 5.99 -8.47
C VAL A 297 5.67 5.06 -7.91
N VAL A 298 5.44 5.12 -6.61
CA VAL A 298 4.42 4.32 -5.95
C VAL A 298 3.15 5.14 -5.75
N ILE A 299 2.05 4.71 -6.35
CA ILE A 299 0.80 5.45 -6.39
C ILE A 299 -0.27 4.71 -5.58
N GLY A 300 -0.83 5.40 -4.58
CA GLY A 300 -1.92 4.86 -3.74
C GLY A 300 -3.27 5.41 -4.14
N ARG A 301 -3.73 6.43 -3.40
CA ARG A 301 -5.10 6.98 -3.49
C ARG A 301 -5.49 7.46 -4.89
N GLN A 302 -4.55 7.89 -5.73
CA GLN A 302 -4.84 8.26 -7.11
C GLN A 302 -5.33 7.04 -7.92
N LEU A 303 -4.77 5.85 -7.69
CA LEU A 303 -5.25 4.61 -8.32
C LEU A 303 -6.55 4.05 -7.68
N LEU A 304 -6.96 4.55 -6.51
CA LEU A 304 -8.33 4.36 -6.01
C LEU A 304 -9.32 5.27 -6.74
N ALA A 305 -8.94 6.52 -6.96
CA ALA A 305 -9.77 7.50 -7.64
C ALA A 305 -9.90 7.20 -9.16
N ASP A 306 -8.81 6.80 -9.79
CA ASP A 306 -8.76 6.50 -11.24
C ASP A 306 -7.82 5.32 -11.51
N PRO A 307 -8.30 4.09 -11.62
CA PRO A 307 -7.47 2.93 -11.92
C PRO A 307 -6.81 2.99 -13.30
N ASP A 308 -7.35 3.79 -14.23
CA ASP A 308 -6.82 4.02 -15.58
C ASP A 308 -5.82 5.19 -15.64
N TRP A 309 -5.48 5.80 -14.51
CA TRP A 309 -4.57 6.94 -14.47
C TRP A 309 -3.30 6.72 -15.32
N PRO A 310 -2.59 5.54 -15.27
CA PRO A 310 -1.35 5.40 -16.03
C PRO A 310 -1.55 5.51 -17.55
N ILE A 311 -2.60 4.90 -18.09
CA ILE A 311 -2.87 4.99 -19.54
C ILE A 311 -3.41 6.36 -19.93
N LYS A 312 -4.21 6.98 -19.08
CA LYS A 312 -4.75 8.32 -19.34
C LYS A 312 -3.66 9.37 -19.41
N VAL A 313 -2.72 9.39 -18.45
CA VAL A 313 -1.59 10.34 -18.51
C VAL A 313 -0.66 10.07 -19.69
N LYS A 314 -0.47 8.80 -20.08
CA LYS A 314 0.31 8.44 -21.26
C LYS A 314 -0.28 8.98 -22.55
N LEU A 315 -1.60 9.01 -22.64
CA LEU A 315 -2.36 9.44 -23.83
C LEU A 315 -2.82 10.91 -23.76
N GLY A 316 -2.50 11.65 -22.69
CA GLY A 316 -2.97 13.02 -22.49
C GLY A 316 -4.48 13.13 -22.27
N LEU A 317 -5.13 12.08 -21.76
CA LEU A 317 -6.57 12.04 -21.51
C LEU A 317 -6.91 12.62 -20.13
N PRO A 318 -8.14 13.14 -19.93
CA PRO A 318 -8.60 13.63 -18.63
C PRO A 318 -8.56 12.53 -17.57
N ILE A 319 -7.98 12.85 -16.41
CA ILE A 319 -7.95 11.97 -15.23
C ILE A 319 -9.06 12.34 -14.24
N ARG A 320 -9.47 11.39 -13.40
CA ARG A 320 -10.24 11.65 -12.18
C ARG A 320 -9.26 11.86 -11.01
N PRO A 321 -8.99 13.10 -10.59
CA PRO A 321 -7.96 13.35 -9.58
C PRO A 321 -8.42 12.93 -8.19
N CYS A 322 -7.51 12.35 -7.41
CA CYS A 322 -7.70 12.17 -5.98
C CYS A 322 -7.67 13.53 -5.26
N ILE A 323 -8.75 13.89 -4.59
CA ILE A 323 -8.86 15.16 -3.84
C ILE A 323 -8.19 15.11 -2.46
N ARG A 324 -7.58 13.98 -2.09
CA ARG A 324 -6.84 13.74 -0.84
C ARG A 324 -7.67 14.00 0.43
N CYS A 325 -8.98 13.80 0.37
CA CYS A 325 -9.93 14.01 1.48
C CYS A 325 -9.71 13.08 2.67
N ASN A 326 -9.12 11.88 2.47
CA ASN A 326 -8.90 10.88 3.50
C ASN A 326 -10.18 10.38 4.21
N GLN A 327 -11.34 10.47 3.56
CA GLN A 327 -12.62 10.10 4.15
C GLN A 327 -12.86 8.59 4.05
N SER A 328 -13.37 8.12 2.93
CA SER A 328 -13.80 6.73 2.76
C SER A 328 -12.62 5.75 2.60
N CYS A 329 -11.48 6.19 2.07
CA CYS A 329 -10.31 5.32 1.86
C CYS A 329 -9.50 5.02 3.13
N ARG A 330 -9.72 5.75 4.25
CA ARG A 330 -9.04 5.51 5.53
C ARG A 330 -9.86 4.71 6.54
N GLY A 331 -11.00 4.18 6.15
CA GLY A 331 -11.85 3.39 7.04
C GLY A 331 -11.35 1.96 7.35
N PHE A 332 -10.14 1.62 7.02
CA PHE A 332 -9.58 0.26 7.02
C PHE A 332 -9.61 -0.47 8.38
N MET A 333 -9.77 0.24 9.49
CA MET A 333 -9.94 -0.38 10.81
C MET A 333 -11.36 -0.90 11.06
N THR A 334 -12.35 -0.48 10.26
CA THR A 334 -13.77 -0.75 10.54
C THR A 334 -14.59 -1.13 9.31
N ARG A 335 -14.14 -0.83 8.12
CA ARG A 335 -14.89 -1.03 6.88
C ARG A 335 -13.98 -1.27 5.68
N GLU A 336 -14.57 -1.75 4.61
CA GLU A 336 -13.94 -1.86 3.30
C GLU A 336 -13.55 -0.49 2.72
N VAL A 337 -12.51 -0.48 1.90
CA VAL A 337 -12.06 0.73 1.20
C VAL A 337 -13.12 1.21 0.22
N ARG A 338 -13.37 2.53 0.22
CA ARG A 338 -14.23 3.25 -0.75
C ARG A 338 -13.55 4.56 -1.13
N CYS A 339 -14.04 5.21 -2.18
CA CYS A 339 -13.52 6.50 -2.63
C CYS A 339 -14.66 7.48 -2.91
N ASP A 340 -14.54 8.68 -2.37
CA ASP A 340 -15.60 9.70 -2.49
C ASP A 340 -15.72 10.30 -3.90
N VAL A 341 -14.68 10.13 -4.73
CA VAL A 341 -14.70 10.57 -6.14
C VAL A 341 -14.82 9.43 -7.14
N ASN A 342 -14.74 8.16 -6.68
CA ASN A 342 -14.88 6.99 -7.53
C ASN A 342 -15.91 6.02 -6.97
N PRO A 343 -17.18 6.10 -7.40
CA PRO A 343 -18.23 5.21 -6.92
C PRO A 343 -18.05 3.75 -7.39
N GLU A 344 -17.21 3.49 -8.40
CA GLU A 344 -16.96 2.14 -8.92
C GLU A 344 -15.97 1.34 -8.04
N LEU A 345 -15.25 2.01 -7.12
CA LEU A 345 -14.28 1.34 -6.24
C LEU A 345 -14.95 0.30 -5.34
N GLY A 346 -14.48 -0.95 -5.43
CA GLY A 346 -15.01 -2.11 -4.72
C GLY A 346 -16.18 -2.80 -5.44
N TRP A 347 -16.47 -2.39 -6.69
CA TRP A 347 -17.45 -3.02 -7.56
C TRP A 347 -16.82 -3.57 -8.84
N GLU A 348 -15.50 -3.66 -8.89
CA GLU A 348 -14.74 -4.13 -10.06
C GLU A 348 -15.03 -5.58 -10.45
N ILE A 349 -15.65 -6.36 -9.55
CA ILE A 349 -16.10 -7.73 -9.84
C ILE A 349 -17.35 -7.77 -10.73
N LEU A 350 -18.12 -6.69 -10.77
CA LEU A 350 -19.32 -6.64 -11.61
C LEU A 350 -18.92 -6.63 -13.09
N PRO A 351 -19.67 -7.34 -13.94
CA PRO A 351 -19.41 -7.30 -15.36
C PRO A 351 -19.60 -5.87 -15.88
N PRO A 352 -18.85 -5.47 -16.94
CA PRO A 352 -19.07 -4.20 -17.57
C PRO A 352 -20.53 -4.08 -18.04
N LEU A 353 -21.10 -2.90 -17.88
CA LEU A 353 -22.44 -2.63 -18.39
C LEU A 353 -22.49 -2.89 -19.91
N PRO A 354 -23.55 -3.54 -20.41
CA PRO A 354 -23.69 -3.80 -21.84
C PRO A 354 -23.79 -2.49 -22.63
N ARG A 355 -23.24 -2.48 -23.83
CA ARG A 355 -23.47 -1.34 -24.74
C ARG A 355 -24.93 -1.35 -25.17
N VAL A 356 -25.53 -0.17 -25.12
CA VAL A 356 -26.92 0.08 -25.55
C VAL A 356 -26.97 1.29 -26.46
N THR A 357 -27.98 1.37 -27.31
CA THR A 357 -28.24 2.51 -28.20
C THR A 357 -29.57 3.13 -27.82
N GLY A 358 -29.71 4.42 -28.01
CA GLY A 358 -30.91 5.19 -27.74
C GLY A 358 -30.61 6.56 -27.18
N GLN A 359 -31.67 7.29 -26.89
CA GLN A 359 -31.60 8.64 -26.31
C GLN A 359 -32.17 8.61 -24.89
N VAL A 360 -31.55 9.40 -23.98
CA VAL A 360 -32.03 9.52 -22.61
C VAL A 360 -31.88 10.96 -22.14
N ARG A 361 -32.85 11.42 -21.36
CA ARG A 361 -32.84 12.73 -20.72
C ARG A 361 -32.58 12.59 -19.23
N VAL A 362 -31.58 13.33 -18.75
CA VAL A 362 -31.27 13.44 -17.32
C VAL A 362 -31.67 14.83 -16.85
N ILE A 363 -32.56 14.90 -15.86
CA ILE A 363 -33.03 16.15 -15.29
C ILE A 363 -32.31 16.45 -13.99
N GLY A 364 -31.55 17.54 -13.95
CA GLY A 364 -30.74 17.98 -12.82
C GLY A 364 -29.26 17.69 -13.01
N GLY A 365 -28.44 18.75 -13.07
CA GLY A 365 -26.99 18.73 -13.26
C GLY A 365 -26.18 18.75 -11.96
N GLY A 366 -26.75 18.28 -10.85
CA GLY A 366 -26.01 18.05 -9.61
C GLY A 366 -25.13 16.80 -9.67
N VAL A 367 -24.49 16.43 -8.56
CA VAL A 367 -23.53 15.31 -8.48
C VAL A 367 -24.12 14.01 -9.03
N MET A 368 -25.34 13.67 -8.61
CA MET A 368 -26.00 12.43 -9.06
C MET A 368 -26.30 12.48 -10.56
N GLY A 369 -26.89 13.55 -11.05
CA GLY A 369 -27.25 13.69 -12.46
C GLY A 369 -26.03 13.66 -13.39
N LEU A 370 -24.94 14.29 -13.00
CA LEU A 370 -23.68 14.24 -13.72
C LEU A 370 -23.09 12.83 -13.78
N GLU A 371 -23.09 12.10 -12.67
CA GLU A 371 -22.60 10.72 -12.65
C GLU A 371 -23.51 9.77 -13.46
N VAL A 372 -24.82 9.91 -13.36
CA VAL A 372 -25.78 9.16 -14.17
C VAL A 372 -25.56 9.44 -15.66
N ALA A 373 -25.43 10.72 -16.05
CA ALA A 373 -25.17 11.11 -17.44
C ALA A 373 -23.85 10.51 -17.95
N ARG A 374 -22.78 10.56 -17.14
CA ARG A 374 -21.49 9.97 -17.47
C ARG A 374 -21.59 8.46 -17.71
N VAL A 375 -22.26 7.74 -16.82
CA VAL A 375 -22.42 6.27 -16.92
C VAL A 375 -23.23 5.91 -18.16
N LEU A 376 -24.37 6.56 -18.38
CA LEU A 376 -25.23 6.30 -19.53
C LEU A 376 -24.53 6.60 -20.86
N ALA A 377 -23.78 7.70 -20.95
CA ALA A 377 -22.96 8.02 -22.13
C ALA A 377 -21.85 6.97 -22.35
N SER A 378 -21.22 6.46 -21.27
CA SER A 378 -20.16 5.47 -21.38
C SER A 378 -20.62 4.12 -21.95
N VAL A 379 -21.90 3.79 -21.83
CA VAL A 379 -22.50 2.57 -22.41
C VAL A 379 -23.09 2.79 -23.81
N GLY A 380 -22.98 4.00 -24.36
CA GLY A 380 -23.34 4.29 -25.77
C GLY A 380 -24.66 5.00 -25.97
N LEU A 381 -25.34 5.42 -24.90
CA LEU A 381 -26.54 6.24 -25.02
C LEU A 381 -26.21 7.70 -25.41
N GLU A 382 -27.06 8.31 -26.22
CA GLU A 382 -27.06 9.77 -26.43
C GLU A 382 -27.77 10.42 -25.24
N VAL A 383 -27.03 11.24 -24.47
CA VAL A 383 -27.51 11.80 -23.20
C VAL A 383 -27.74 13.30 -23.33
N GLU A 384 -28.98 13.73 -23.10
CA GLU A 384 -29.33 15.14 -22.92
C GLU A 384 -29.45 15.44 -21.42
N LEU A 385 -28.59 16.33 -20.89
CA LEU A 385 -28.63 16.78 -19.51
C LEU A 385 -29.28 18.17 -19.41
N TYR A 386 -30.31 18.27 -18.61
CA TYR A 386 -31.03 19.52 -18.35
C TYR A 386 -30.77 20.01 -16.94
N GLU A 387 -30.32 21.24 -16.79
CA GLU A 387 -30.11 21.92 -15.51
C GLU A 387 -30.85 23.26 -15.52
N LYS A 388 -31.51 23.61 -14.40
CA LYS A 388 -32.26 24.87 -14.28
C LYS A 388 -31.35 26.08 -14.00
N GLU A 389 -30.19 25.84 -13.39
CA GLU A 389 -29.19 26.85 -13.11
C GLU A 389 -28.25 27.05 -14.31
N ASP A 390 -27.53 28.15 -14.35
CA ASP A 390 -26.59 28.51 -15.42
C ASP A 390 -25.27 27.71 -15.36
N ARG A 391 -25.09 26.90 -14.32
CA ARG A 391 -23.89 26.05 -14.11
C ARG A 391 -24.23 24.68 -13.54
N LEU A 392 -23.41 23.69 -13.95
CA LEU A 392 -23.48 22.32 -13.44
C LEU A 392 -22.79 22.21 -12.07
N GLY A 393 -23.08 21.14 -11.32
CA GLY A 393 -22.40 20.79 -10.06
C GLY A 393 -23.31 20.88 -8.84
N GLY A 394 -24.42 21.60 -8.89
CA GLY A 394 -25.36 21.71 -7.77
C GLY A 394 -24.67 22.15 -6.48
N GLN A 395 -24.82 21.37 -5.41
CA GLN A 395 -24.24 21.67 -4.09
C GLN A 395 -22.69 21.75 -4.06
N LEU A 396 -21.97 21.22 -5.05
CA LEU A 396 -20.52 21.37 -5.13
C LEU A 396 -20.06 22.80 -5.47
N ASN A 397 -20.97 23.68 -5.81
CA ASN A 397 -20.68 25.06 -6.15
C ASN A 397 -20.69 26.03 -4.93
N TRP A 398 -20.95 25.52 -3.73
CA TRP A 398 -21.05 26.30 -2.47
C TRP A 398 -19.85 26.12 -1.57
#